data_eb756df34393eb31b8451b9073835990
#
_entry.id   eb756df34393eb31b8451b9073835990
#
_cell.length_a   1.000
_cell.length_b   1.000
_cell.length_c   1.000
_cell.angle_alpha   90.00
_cell.angle_beta   90.00
_cell.angle_gamma   90.00
#
_symmetry.space_group_name_H-M   'P 1'
#
loop_
_entity.id
_entity.type
_entity.pdbx_description
1 polymer ?
#
loop_
_entity_poly.entity_id
_entity_poly.type
_entity_poly.pdbx_seq_one_letter_code
_entity_poly.pdbx_strand_id
1 'polypeptide(L)'
;MYVLAYVPLGADGIIVRVEADIRRGIPGIDITGLADGAVREARERVRASFRNSGLKFPTDRILINLAPADVRKTGASLDLPIAISVMAAAGIVPVPDRLMVLGELELSGRVRPVHGVLAAVAAGLKTGITEFIVPLENSGEAALLPQANFFAGATLSEVVHALKVMAEIGELPVSYIGEEPKEEIVCTGDFSEVKGQDRYKRALEIAAAGGHNLLVFGPPGSGKTMLARRYPSILPPLEPDEAVEVTRLHSLAGQITSGLIRQPPFRSPHHSASTEGVLGGGRSVRPGEISLAHFGTLFLDEAPEFRAPVLQSLREPLEDKFITIVRAEGPLRLPAEFQIIMAANACPCGRMGAALLLEDLETNPVSNREDSGCFCTADEIRRYWRKLSGALLDRIELRIPVSKPGILIKGGAGDECSINIRERVITAVEIQRRRFRDLTALNGQKIRRNANMSLGLIDKYCSLTEKAEEVFVLAASRLGLSGQACHGILKIARTIADLEGKESLDTKHILEAIQHRRFGDDPYDILNNV
;
A
#
# COMPACT_ATOMS: atom_id res chain seq x y z
N MET A 1 14.38 34.48 -14.86
CA MET A 1 14.92 33.12 -14.85
C MET A 1 14.12 32.26 -13.88
N TYR A 2 13.92 30.97 -14.14
CA TYR A 2 13.16 30.08 -13.25
C TYR A 2 13.84 28.74 -13.07
N VAL A 3 13.53 28.07 -11.97
CA VAL A 3 13.91 26.69 -11.66
C VAL A 3 12.62 25.90 -11.42
N LEU A 4 12.56 24.67 -11.86
CA LEU A 4 11.44 23.78 -11.56
C LEU A 4 11.70 23.05 -10.25
N ALA A 5 10.67 22.93 -9.45
CA ALA A 5 10.65 22.20 -8.19
C ALA A 5 9.39 21.31 -8.12
N TYR A 6 9.27 20.52 -7.09
CA TYR A 6 8.12 19.64 -6.89
C TYR A 6 7.60 19.78 -5.46
N VAL A 7 6.30 19.84 -5.31
CA VAL A 7 5.62 19.80 -4.02
C VAL A 7 4.67 18.60 -3.99
N PRO A 8 4.85 17.66 -3.06
CA PRO A 8 3.95 16.54 -2.90
C PRO A 8 2.51 17.01 -2.60
N LEU A 9 1.54 16.47 -3.34
CA LEU A 9 0.12 16.73 -3.13
C LEU A 9 -0.68 15.45 -3.42
N GLY A 10 -1.10 14.74 -2.38
CA GLY A 10 -1.71 13.41 -2.53
C GLY A 10 -0.71 12.39 -3.09
N ALA A 11 -1.12 11.62 -4.08
CA ALA A 11 -0.26 10.62 -4.73
C ALA A 11 0.65 11.21 -5.83
N ASP A 12 0.26 12.31 -6.46
CA ASP A 12 0.95 12.82 -7.64
C ASP A 12 1.83 14.05 -7.35
N GLY A 13 1.34 15.06 -6.67
CA GLY A 13 2.05 16.30 -6.44
C GLY A 13 2.06 17.26 -7.65
N ILE A 14 2.70 18.40 -7.50
CA ILE A 14 2.66 19.50 -8.45
C ILE A 14 4.07 20.01 -8.75
N ILE A 15 4.35 20.23 -10.04
CA ILE A 15 5.56 20.93 -10.47
C ILE A 15 5.37 22.42 -10.20
N VAL A 16 6.29 22.99 -9.44
CA VAL A 16 6.30 24.39 -9.05
C VAL A 16 7.41 25.12 -9.80
N ARG A 17 7.09 26.22 -10.44
CA ARG A 17 8.07 27.13 -11.01
C ARG A 17 8.51 28.12 -9.94
N VAL A 18 9.80 28.14 -9.64
CA VAL A 18 10.44 29.05 -8.70
C VAL A 18 11.16 30.13 -9.49
N GLU A 19 10.63 31.33 -9.47
CA GLU A 19 11.15 32.50 -10.21
C GLU A 19 11.79 33.46 -9.22
N ALA A 20 12.97 33.97 -9.54
CA ALA A 20 13.62 35.04 -8.76
C ALA A 20 13.87 36.27 -9.64
N ASP A 21 13.59 37.44 -9.10
CA ASP A 21 13.86 38.74 -9.68
C ASP A 21 14.63 39.62 -8.69
N ILE A 22 15.70 40.25 -9.15
CA ILE A 22 16.58 41.09 -8.32
C ILE A 22 16.43 42.54 -8.76
N ARG A 23 16.03 43.40 -7.84
CA ARG A 23 15.80 44.85 -8.10
C ARG A 23 16.59 45.69 -7.14
N ARG A 24 17.11 46.82 -7.62
CA ARG A 24 17.74 47.81 -6.73
C ARG A 24 16.77 48.25 -5.62
N GLY A 25 17.20 48.19 -4.38
CA GLY A 25 16.41 48.60 -3.22
C GLY A 25 17.01 48.17 -1.90
N ILE A 26 16.24 48.38 -0.82
CA ILE A 26 16.68 47.94 0.53
C ILE A 26 16.79 46.42 0.48
N PRO A 27 17.94 45.86 0.93
CA PRO A 27 18.14 44.41 0.96
C PRO A 27 17.04 43.65 1.69
N GLY A 28 16.44 42.68 1.03
CA GLY A 28 15.36 41.87 1.56
C GLY A 28 14.95 40.76 0.61
N ILE A 29 14.28 39.72 1.14
CA ILE A 29 13.71 38.62 0.37
C ILE A 29 12.21 38.59 0.61
N ASP A 30 11.43 38.78 -0.44
CA ASP A 30 9.98 38.64 -0.43
C ASP A 30 9.60 37.36 -1.19
N ILE A 31 8.73 36.52 -0.59
CA ILE A 31 8.25 35.27 -1.20
C ILE A 31 6.74 35.37 -1.40
N THR A 32 6.28 35.16 -2.65
CA THR A 32 4.88 35.18 -3.07
C THR A 32 4.43 33.82 -3.62
N GLY A 33 3.13 33.58 -3.78
CA GLY A 33 2.57 32.33 -4.34
C GLY A 33 2.09 31.34 -3.29
N LEU A 34 1.30 31.77 -2.29
CA LEU A 34 0.72 30.95 -1.22
C LEU A 34 1.74 30.09 -0.45
N ALA A 35 2.90 30.68 -0.15
CA ALA A 35 3.91 30.07 0.69
C ALA A 35 3.44 29.95 2.16
N ASP A 36 3.63 28.78 2.78
CA ASP A 36 3.38 28.59 4.22
C ASP A 36 4.49 29.20 5.10
N GLY A 37 4.39 29.03 6.43
CA GLY A 37 5.40 29.52 7.36
C GLY A 37 6.78 28.96 7.10
N ALA A 38 6.87 27.64 6.83
CA ALA A 38 8.15 26.95 6.60
C ALA A 38 8.84 27.44 5.31
N VAL A 39 8.08 27.68 4.24
CA VAL A 39 8.60 28.25 2.99
C VAL A 39 9.01 29.71 3.19
N ARG A 40 8.30 30.50 4.01
CA ARG A 40 8.70 31.87 4.32
C ARG A 40 9.98 31.94 5.12
N GLU A 41 10.22 30.97 6.03
CA GLU A 41 11.46 30.84 6.78
C GLU A 41 12.66 30.43 5.91
N ALA A 42 12.43 29.87 4.72
CA ALA A 42 13.47 29.51 3.77
C ALA A 42 14.44 30.69 3.48
N ARG A 43 13.96 31.94 3.51
CA ARG A 43 14.79 33.14 3.32
C ARG A 43 15.98 33.20 4.26
N GLU A 44 15.79 32.85 5.53
CA GLU A 44 16.87 32.88 6.53
C GLU A 44 17.83 31.70 6.33
N ARG A 45 17.29 30.50 6.03
CA ARG A 45 18.11 29.32 5.75
C ARG A 45 18.95 29.51 4.49
N VAL A 46 18.36 30.00 3.42
CA VAL A 46 19.07 30.30 2.16
C VAL A 46 20.17 31.34 2.36
N ARG A 47 19.89 32.44 3.07
CA ARG A 47 20.87 33.48 3.35
C ARG A 47 22.07 32.96 4.16
N ALA A 48 21.78 32.13 5.18
CA ALA A 48 22.82 31.52 6.00
C ALA A 48 23.66 30.51 5.21
N SER A 49 23.01 29.65 4.39
CA SER A 49 23.69 28.65 3.58
C SER A 49 24.64 29.26 2.54
N PHE A 50 24.27 30.36 1.89
CA PHE A 50 25.18 31.10 1.01
C PHE A 50 26.44 31.54 1.73
N ARG A 51 26.27 32.24 2.88
CA ARG A 51 27.40 32.72 3.67
C ARG A 51 28.33 31.60 4.10
N ASN A 52 27.76 30.50 4.59
CA ASN A 52 28.54 29.37 5.10
C ASN A 52 29.15 28.51 4.00
N SER A 53 28.62 28.59 2.78
CA SER A 53 29.20 27.97 1.56
C SER A 53 30.22 28.87 0.86
N GLY A 54 30.55 30.05 1.39
CA GLY A 54 31.51 31.00 0.78
C GLY A 54 30.95 31.69 -0.48
N LEU A 55 29.64 31.67 -0.69
CA LEU A 55 28.98 32.28 -1.84
C LEU A 55 28.52 33.70 -1.49
N LYS A 56 28.67 34.63 -2.42
CA LYS A 56 28.18 36.02 -2.25
C LYS A 56 26.66 36.05 -2.41
N PHE A 57 25.97 36.49 -1.38
CA PHE A 57 24.52 36.74 -1.44
C PHE A 57 24.27 38.13 -2.05
N PRO A 58 23.28 38.28 -2.98
CA PRO A 58 22.94 39.58 -3.54
C PRO A 58 22.52 40.59 -2.45
N THR A 59 23.00 41.82 -2.54
CA THR A 59 22.72 42.90 -1.58
C THR A 59 21.50 43.74 -1.94
N ASP A 60 20.80 43.35 -3.02
CA ASP A 60 19.62 44.02 -3.55
C ASP A 60 18.32 43.39 -2.98
N ARG A 61 17.18 43.98 -3.35
CA ARG A 61 15.85 43.40 -3.03
C ARG A 61 15.54 42.22 -3.96
N ILE A 62 15.25 41.08 -3.38
CA ILE A 62 14.94 39.84 -4.10
C ILE A 62 13.45 39.54 -3.95
N LEU A 63 12.76 39.37 -5.08
CA LEU A 63 11.39 38.86 -5.13
C LEU A 63 11.40 37.42 -5.64
N ILE A 64 10.82 36.50 -4.88
CA ILE A 64 10.64 35.10 -5.27
C ILE A 64 9.17 34.85 -5.51
N ASN A 65 8.82 34.31 -6.69
CA ASN A 65 7.47 33.92 -7.04
C ASN A 65 7.37 32.41 -7.22
N LEU A 66 6.40 31.79 -6.54
CA LEU A 66 6.13 30.35 -6.60
C LEU A 66 4.84 30.10 -7.39
N ALA A 67 4.94 29.71 -8.64
CA ALA A 67 3.80 29.42 -9.51
C ALA A 67 3.53 27.90 -9.61
N PRO A 68 2.25 27.47 -9.69
CA PRO A 68 1.00 28.25 -9.76
C PRO A 68 0.60 28.86 -8.39
N ALA A 69 -0.09 30.00 -8.40
CA ALA A 69 -0.42 30.74 -7.18
C ALA A 69 -1.65 30.22 -6.44
N ASP A 70 -2.44 29.36 -7.05
CA ASP A 70 -3.67 28.75 -6.51
C ASP A 70 -3.42 27.56 -5.58
N VAL A 71 -2.20 27.00 -5.60
CA VAL A 71 -1.82 25.86 -4.76
C VAL A 71 -0.94 26.31 -3.60
N ARG A 72 -1.24 25.85 -2.40
CA ARG A 72 -0.45 26.11 -1.21
C ARG A 72 0.85 25.28 -1.22
N LYS A 73 2.00 25.94 -1.05
CA LYS A 73 3.31 25.30 -0.98
C LYS A 73 3.67 25.14 0.49
N THR A 74 4.02 23.92 0.88
CA THR A 74 4.32 23.54 2.26
C THR A 74 5.66 22.85 2.37
N GLY A 75 6.36 23.07 3.48
CA GLY A 75 7.60 22.38 3.80
C GLY A 75 8.86 23.08 3.28
N ALA A 76 10.02 22.53 3.64
CA ALA A 76 11.33 23.09 3.35
C ALA A 76 11.97 22.55 2.05
N SER A 77 11.28 21.69 1.29
CA SER A 77 11.78 21.08 0.04
C SER A 77 12.08 22.09 -1.06
N LEU A 78 11.62 23.34 -0.90
CA LEU A 78 11.84 24.43 -1.84
C LEU A 78 13.10 25.27 -1.53
N ASP A 79 13.84 25.00 -0.46
CA ASP A 79 14.99 25.79 -0.07
C ASP A 79 16.10 25.80 -1.13
N LEU A 80 16.50 24.60 -1.60
CA LEU A 80 17.51 24.48 -2.65
C LEU A 80 17.04 25.08 -3.99
N PRO A 81 15.80 24.80 -4.48
CA PRO A 81 15.26 25.49 -5.67
C PRO A 81 15.28 27.02 -5.55
N ILE A 82 14.91 27.56 -4.38
CA ILE A 82 14.96 29.01 -4.13
C ILE A 82 16.40 29.53 -4.19
N ALA A 83 17.35 28.83 -3.57
CA ALA A 83 18.75 29.22 -3.58
C ALA A 83 19.31 29.26 -5.01
N ILE A 84 19.04 28.23 -5.82
CA ILE A 84 19.48 28.15 -7.22
C ILE A 84 18.81 29.23 -8.08
N SER A 85 17.50 29.52 -7.88
CA SER A 85 16.83 30.58 -8.63
C SER A 85 17.40 31.97 -8.33
N VAL A 86 17.77 32.23 -7.06
CA VAL A 86 18.45 33.48 -6.67
C VAL A 86 19.83 33.58 -7.31
N MET A 87 20.62 32.50 -7.32
CA MET A 87 21.92 32.46 -7.95
C MET A 87 21.84 32.66 -9.46
N ALA A 88 20.83 32.06 -10.10
CA ALA A 88 20.59 32.26 -11.54
C ALA A 88 20.21 33.71 -11.87
N ALA A 89 19.35 34.34 -11.08
CA ALA A 89 18.97 35.73 -11.23
C ALA A 89 20.15 36.69 -10.98
N ALA A 90 21.10 36.31 -10.13
CA ALA A 90 22.34 37.06 -9.86
C ALA A 90 23.44 36.81 -10.92
N GLY A 91 23.22 35.90 -11.87
CA GLY A 91 24.24 35.55 -12.89
C GLY A 91 25.41 34.71 -12.32
N ILE A 92 25.25 34.09 -11.16
CA ILE A 92 26.30 33.28 -10.49
C ILE A 92 26.39 31.89 -11.11
N VAL A 93 25.24 31.32 -11.49
CA VAL A 93 25.12 29.99 -12.13
C VAL A 93 24.19 30.08 -13.33
N PRO A 94 24.50 29.41 -14.44
CA PRO A 94 23.55 29.18 -15.53
C PRO A 94 22.57 28.08 -15.12
N VAL A 95 21.30 28.20 -15.53
CA VAL A 95 20.24 27.23 -15.28
C VAL A 95 19.50 26.96 -16.56
N PRO A 96 19.44 25.70 -17.04
CA PRO A 96 18.68 25.33 -18.23
C PRO A 96 17.18 25.33 -17.98
N ASP A 97 16.38 25.51 -19.03
CA ASP A 97 14.92 25.62 -18.95
C ASP A 97 14.20 24.33 -18.45
N ARG A 98 14.87 23.18 -18.50
CA ARG A 98 14.30 21.86 -18.17
C ARG A 98 14.99 21.20 -16.98
N LEU A 99 15.44 22.00 -16.03
CA LEU A 99 16.06 21.52 -14.80
C LEU A 99 15.03 21.50 -13.66
N MET A 100 14.88 20.37 -13.00
CA MET A 100 14.16 20.24 -11.73
C MET A 100 15.14 20.09 -10.57
N VAL A 101 14.95 20.88 -9.53
CA VAL A 101 15.80 20.90 -8.33
C VAL A 101 14.97 20.54 -7.11
N LEU A 102 15.48 19.62 -6.29
CA LEU A 102 14.87 19.15 -5.06
C LEU A 102 15.88 19.20 -3.92
N GLY A 103 15.45 19.63 -2.73
CA GLY A 103 16.31 19.59 -1.56
C GLY A 103 15.95 20.64 -0.51
N GLU A 104 16.17 20.30 0.75
CA GLU A 104 16.13 21.22 1.89
C GLU A 104 17.55 21.69 2.20
N LEU A 105 17.72 22.93 2.64
CA LEU A 105 19.03 23.48 3.02
C LEU A 105 19.17 23.65 4.53
N GLU A 106 20.27 23.13 5.06
CA GLU A 106 20.74 23.49 6.40
C GLU A 106 21.46 24.87 6.37
N LEU A 107 21.54 25.49 7.52
CA LEU A 107 22.29 26.74 7.68
C LEU A 107 23.77 26.59 7.31
N SER A 108 24.33 25.39 7.44
CA SER A 108 25.70 25.01 7.06
C SER A 108 25.94 25.00 5.53
N GLY A 109 24.87 24.97 4.73
CA GLY A 109 24.93 24.75 3.29
C GLY A 109 24.85 23.28 2.89
N ARG A 110 24.65 22.35 3.84
CA ARG A 110 24.37 20.94 3.53
C ARG A 110 22.98 20.81 2.91
N VAL A 111 22.86 19.93 1.94
CA VAL A 111 21.57 19.55 1.30
C VAL A 111 21.02 18.35 2.04
N ARG A 112 19.80 18.48 2.59
CA ARG A 112 19.09 17.42 3.31
C ARG A 112 18.13 16.67 2.39
N PRO A 113 17.88 15.39 2.69
CA PRO A 113 16.92 14.59 1.95
C PRO A 113 15.51 15.15 2.06
N VAL A 114 14.72 14.94 1.00
CA VAL A 114 13.32 15.33 0.92
C VAL A 114 12.44 14.12 0.57
N HIS A 115 11.15 14.22 0.88
CA HIS A 115 10.19 13.16 0.59
C HIS A 115 9.69 13.25 -0.84
N GLY A 116 9.46 12.08 -1.48
CA GLY A 116 8.81 12.00 -2.78
C GLY A 116 9.70 12.31 -3.97
N VAL A 117 11.01 12.08 -3.88
CA VAL A 117 11.94 12.30 -5.00
C VAL A 117 11.59 11.42 -6.19
N LEU A 118 11.27 10.13 -5.98
CA LEU A 118 10.80 9.25 -7.06
C LEU A 118 9.54 9.79 -7.75
N ALA A 119 8.59 10.32 -6.96
CA ALA A 119 7.37 10.93 -7.51
C ALA A 119 7.68 12.20 -8.32
N ALA A 120 8.60 13.03 -7.84
CA ALA A 120 9.05 14.24 -8.50
C ALA A 120 9.72 13.94 -9.85
N VAL A 121 10.66 12.99 -9.86
CA VAL A 121 11.36 12.56 -11.08
C VAL A 121 10.38 11.96 -12.09
N ALA A 122 9.48 11.07 -11.64
CA ALA A 122 8.46 10.49 -12.51
C ALA A 122 7.50 11.54 -13.10
N ALA A 123 7.09 12.55 -12.32
CA ALA A 123 6.27 13.65 -12.80
C ALA A 123 7.04 14.55 -13.79
N GLY A 124 8.32 14.81 -13.51
CA GLY A 124 9.19 15.56 -14.40
C GLY A 124 9.35 14.89 -15.77
N LEU A 125 9.66 13.60 -15.81
CA LEU A 125 9.80 12.82 -17.04
C LEU A 125 8.52 12.84 -17.90
N LYS A 126 7.34 12.75 -17.28
CA LYS A 126 6.04 12.86 -17.98
C LYS A 126 5.82 14.22 -18.65
N THR A 127 6.44 15.27 -18.12
CA THR A 127 6.35 16.64 -18.66
C THR A 127 7.53 17.02 -19.54
N GLY A 128 8.44 16.08 -19.83
CA GLY A 128 9.60 16.27 -20.70
C GLY A 128 10.80 16.92 -20.00
N ILE A 129 10.83 16.91 -18.66
CA ILE A 129 12.01 17.29 -17.87
C ILE A 129 12.91 16.07 -17.77
N THR A 130 14.18 16.21 -18.12
CA THR A 130 15.15 15.10 -18.13
C THR A 130 16.32 15.30 -17.16
N GLU A 131 16.54 16.56 -16.73
CA GLU A 131 17.66 16.93 -15.87
C GLU A 131 17.17 17.20 -14.42
N PHE A 132 17.82 16.55 -13.44
CA PHE A 132 17.42 16.62 -12.05
C PHE A 132 18.61 16.90 -11.12
N ILE A 133 18.41 17.73 -10.11
CA ILE A 133 19.32 17.87 -8.97
C ILE A 133 18.57 17.37 -7.74
N VAL A 134 19.15 16.38 -7.07
CA VAL A 134 18.56 15.72 -5.89
C VAL A 134 19.54 15.69 -4.73
N PRO A 135 19.09 15.59 -3.49
CA PRO A 135 19.98 15.33 -2.34
C PRO A 135 20.73 14.01 -2.52
N LEU A 136 21.98 13.95 -2.05
CA LEU A 136 22.81 12.74 -2.13
C LEU A 136 22.10 11.51 -1.51
N GLU A 137 21.44 11.68 -0.39
CA GLU A 137 20.72 10.62 0.32
C GLU A 137 19.48 10.10 -0.44
N ASN A 138 18.97 10.87 -1.44
CA ASN A 138 17.87 10.46 -2.33
C ASN A 138 18.37 9.91 -3.69
N SER A 139 19.68 9.78 -3.90
CA SER A 139 20.23 9.29 -5.18
C SER A 139 19.67 7.93 -5.59
N GLY A 140 19.48 7.02 -4.62
CA GLY A 140 18.88 5.71 -4.86
C GLY A 140 17.45 5.78 -5.41
N GLU A 141 16.62 6.75 -4.98
CA GLU A 141 15.28 6.94 -5.54
C GLU A 141 15.31 7.47 -6.98
N ALA A 142 16.18 8.44 -7.27
CA ALA A 142 16.32 9.01 -8.61
C ALA A 142 16.84 7.97 -9.62
N ALA A 143 17.76 7.10 -9.19
CA ALA A 143 18.33 6.04 -9.99
C ALA A 143 17.34 4.95 -10.46
N LEU A 144 16.17 4.85 -9.81
CA LEU A 144 15.14 3.88 -10.18
C LEU A 144 14.49 4.17 -11.55
N LEU A 145 14.67 5.37 -12.08
CA LEU A 145 14.14 5.78 -13.37
C LEU A 145 15.29 6.05 -14.37
N PRO A 146 15.65 5.08 -15.21
CA PRO A 146 16.82 5.16 -16.09
C PRO A 146 16.80 6.31 -17.11
N GLN A 147 15.62 6.89 -17.34
CA GLN A 147 15.47 8.02 -18.26
C GLN A 147 15.84 9.37 -17.62
N ALA A 148 16.04 9.40 -16.29
CA ALA A 148 16.41 10.61 -15.57
C ALA A 148 17.93 10.79 -15.57
N ASN A 149 18.39 11.94 -16.07
CA ASN A 149 19.76 12.38 -15.86
C ASN A 149 19.82 13.21 -14.57
N PHE A 150 20.59 12.78 -13.57
CA PHE A 150 20.58 13.48 -12.29
C PHE A 150 21.96 13.65 -11.68
N PHE A 151 22.11 14.75 -10.97
CA PHE A 151 23.22 15.02 -10.06
C PHE A 151 22.74 14.92 -8.61
N ALA A 152 23.45 14.15 -7.81
CA ALA A 152 23.18 14.02 -6.38
C ALA A 152 24.22 14.82 -5.59
N GLY A 153 23.78 15.91 -4.93
CA GLY A 153 24.63 16.82 -4.18
C GLY A 153 24.45 16.72 -2.68
N ALA A 154 25.56 16.68 -1.92
CA ALA A 154 25.55 16.74 -0.47
C ALA A 154 25.59 18.18 0.05
N THR A 155 26.10 19.12 -0.72
CA THR A 155 26.29 20.52 -0.33
C THR A 155 25.88 21.48 -1.45
N LEU A 156 25.51 22.71 -1.07
CA LEU A 156 25.20 23.79 -2.00
C LEU A 156 26.39 24.10 -2.93
N SER A 157 27.63 24.01 -2.43
CA SER A 157 28.84 24.23 -3.23
C SER A 157 29.02 23.18 -4.33
N GLU A 158 28.75 21.90 -4.05
CA GLU A 158 28.79 20.83 -5.04
C GLU A 158 27.73 21.04 -6.13
N VAL A 159 26.50 21.41 -5.74
CA VAL A 159 25.42 21.72 -6.69
C VAL A 159 25.79 22.89 -7.60
N VAL A 160 26.37 23.95 -7.03
CA VAL A 160 26.86 25.10 -7.81
C VAL A 160 27.97 24.71 -8.78
N HIS A 161 28.90 23.84 -8.36
CA HIS A 161 29.96 23.34 -9.22
C HIS A 161 29.38 22.49 -10.37
N ALA A 162 28.44 21.59 -10.08
CA ALA A 162 27.77 20.76 -11.09
C ALA A 162 27.04 21.60 -12.15
N LEU A 163 26.35 22.67 -11.73
CA LEU A 163 25.67 23.59 -12.66
C LEU A 163 26.66 24.36 -13.58
N LYS A 164 27.82 24.74 -13.05
CA LYS A 164 28.87 25.36 -13.86
C LYS A 164 29.46 24.38 -14.87
N VAL A 165 29.76 23.16 -14.46
CA VAL A 165 30.23 22.09 -15.35
C VAL A 165 29.18 21.78 -16.42
N MET A 166 27.91 21.71 -16.06
CA MET A 166 26.82 21.52 -17.00
C MET A 166 26.78 22.60 -18.08
N ALA A 167 27.05 23.85 -17.72
CA ALA A 167 27.10 24.95 -18.69
C ALA A 167 28.25 24.83 -19.69
N GLU A 168 29.36 24.19 -19.30
CA GLU A 168 30.53 23.97 -20.13
C GLU A 168 30.39 22.76 -21.06
N ILE A 169 29.83 21.65 -20.55
CA ILE A 169 29.74 20.37 -21.28
C ILE A 169 28.35 20.07 -21.85
N GLY A 170 27.31 20.81 -21.45
CA GLY A 170 25.93 20.65 -21.93
C GLY A 170 25.08 19.65 -21.16
N GLU A 171 25.65 18.86 -20.23
CA GLU A 171 24.99 17.82 -19.47
C GLU A 171 25.41 17.88 -18.00
N LEU A 172 24.54 17.40 -17.08
CA LEU A 172 24.90 17.24 -15.67
C LEU A 172 26.01 16.19 -15.52
N PRO A 173 27.00 16.44 -14.66
CA PRO A 173 27.99 15.41 -14.35
C PRO A 173 27.29 14.20 -13.72
N VAL A 174 27.62 13.00 -14.22
CA VAL A 174 27.02 11.75 -13.74
C VAL A 174 27.38 11.53 -12.28
N SER A 175 26.37 11.41 -11.43
CA SER A 175 26.60 11.00 -10.05
C SER A 175 26.89 9.51 -9.98
N TYR A 176 27.89 9.13 -9.18
CA TYR A 176 28.16 7.75 -8.88
C TYR A 176 26.98 7.18 -8.07
N ILE A 177 26.28 6.22 -8.65
CA ILE A 177 25.25 5.46 -7.97
C ILE A 177 25.96 4.33 -7.26
N GLY A 178 25.91 4.29 -5.93
CA GLY A 178 26.40 3.13 -5.16
C GLY A 178 25.73 1.84 -5.67
N GLU A 179 26.39 0.70 -5.44
CA GLU A 179 25.84 -0.61 -5.81
C GLU A 179 24.37 -0.72 -5.35
N GLU A 180 23.51 -1.25 -6.23
CA GLU A 180 22.12 -1.58 -5.85
C GLU A 180 22.18 -2.43 -4.57
N PRO A 181 21.46 -2.05 -3.50
CA PRO A 181 21.40 -2.86 -2.30
C PRO A 181 20.86 -4.23 -2.69
N LYS A 182 21.61 -5.28 -2.37
CA LYS A 182 21.17 -6.66 -2.56
C LYS A 182 19.84 -6.82 -1.85
N GLU A 183 18.82 -7.28 -2.56
CA GLU A 183 17.52 -7.58 -1.97
C GLU A 183 17.72 -8.63 -0.86
N GLU A 184 17.68 -8.20 0.38
CA GLU A 184 17.42 -9.11 1.48
C GLU A 184 15.93 -9.40 1.49
N ILE A 185 15.57 -10.61 1.06
CA ILE A 185 14.23 -11.15 1.29
C ILE A 185 14.12 -11.32 2.81
N VAL A 186 13.57 -10.33 3.48
CA VAL A 186 13.25 -10.41 4.92
C VAL A 186 12.07 -11.37 5.07
N CYS A 187 12.34 -12.67 4.99
CA CYS A 187 11.37 -13.70 5.33
C CYS A 187 11.17 -13.71 6.84
N THR A 188 10.04 -13.25 7.30
CA THR A 188 9.64 -13.22 8.72
C THR A 188 9.14 -14.58 9.23
N GLY A 189 9.72 -15.70 8.76
CA GLY A 189 9.38 -17.07 9.14
C GLY A 189 8.77 -17.90 8.01
N ASP A 190 8.64 -19.20 8.24
CA ASP A 190 8.16 -20.20 7.27
C ASP A 190 6.84 -20.84 7.72
N PHE A 191 5.99 -21.24 6.75
CA PHE A 191 4.71 -21.92 7.01
C PHE A 191 4.89 -23.27 7.72
N SER A 192 6.02 -23.95 7.50
CA SER A 192 6.36 -25.21 8.17
C SER A 192 6.59 -25.08 9.68
N GLU A 193 6.88 -23.86 10.16
CA GLU A 193 7.02 -23.60 11.60
C GLU A 193 5.67 -23.68 12.35
N VAL A 194 4.54 -23.54 11.63
CA VAL A 194 3.21 -23.61 12.21
C VAL A 194 2.65 -25.00 12.00
N LYS A 195 2.49 -25.75 13.10
CA LYS A 195 1.99 -27.13 13.06
C LYS A 195 0.47 -27.17 12.90
N GLY A 196 -0.01 -28.03 11.97
CA GLY A 196 -1.43 -28.15 11.66
C GLY A 196 -2.01 -26.90 11.01
N GLN A 197 -3.28 -26.60 11.27
CA GLN A 197 -4.04 -25.47 10.69
C GLN A 197 -4.15 -25.54 9.15
N ASP A 198 -4.26 -26.74 8.59
CA ASP A 198 -4.23 -27.00 7.16
C ASP A 198 -5.28 -26.19 6.37
N ARG A 199 -6.49 -26.06 6.94
CA ARG A 199 -7.55 -25.23 6.35
C ARG A 199 -7.17 -23.76 6.28
N TYR A 200 -6.53 -23.24 7.31
CA TYR A 200 -6.11 -21.83 7.32
C TYR A 200 -4.92 -21.63 6.39
N LYS A 201 -3.93 -22.54 6.36
CA LYS A 201 -2.83 -22.53 5.40
C LYS A 201 -3.36 -22.54 3.95
N ARG A 202 -4.32 -23.44 3.66
CA ARG A 202 -4.95 -23.52 2.32
C ARG A 202 -5.73 -22.26 1.97
N ALA A 203 -6.46 -21.66 2.91
CA ALA A 203 -7.16 -20.41 2.68
C ALA A 203 -6.20 -19.25 2.40
N LEU A 204 -5.04 -19.19 3.07
CA LEU A 204 -4.00 -18.20 2.79
C LEU A 204 -3.38 -18.43 1.40
N GLU A 205 -3.15 -19.67 0.98
CA GLU A 205 -2.69 -20.00 -0.36
C GLU A 205 -3.69 -19.50 -1.44
N ILE A 206 -4.98 -19.79 -1.26
CA ILE A 206 -6.05 -19.31 -2.16
C ILE A 206 -6.11 -17.78 -2.15
N ALA A 207 -6.01 -17.17 -0.97
CA ALA A 207 -5.99 -15.72 -0.82
C ALA A 207 -4.79 -15.08 -1.55
N ALA A 208 -3.60 -15.66 -1.43
CA ALA A 208 -2.38 -15.20 -2.11
C ALA A 208 -2.47 -15.33 -3.63
N ALA A 209 -3.03 -16.44 -4.11
CA ALA A 209 -3.18 -16.69 -5.53
C ALA A 209 -4.23 -15.77 -6.18
N GLY A 210 -5.39 -15.59 -5.54
CA GLY A 210 -6.53 -14.87 -6.13
C GLY A 210 -6.68 -13.41 -5.72
N GLY A 211 -5.94 -12.94 -4.70
CA GLY A 211 -6.11 -11.61 -4.11
C GLY A 211 -7.37 -11.50 -3.24
N HIS A 212 -7.86 -12.62 -2.70
CA HIS A 212 -9.11 -12.66 -1.92
C HIS A 212 -8.92 -12.15 -0.49
N ASN A 213 -9.88 -11.37 -0.01
CA ASN A 213 -9.93 -10.92 1.38
C ASN A 213 -10.28 -12.06 2.31
N LEU A 214 -9.68 -12.06 3.51
CA LEU A 214 -9.80 -13.17 4.44
C LEU A 214 -10.09 -12.71 5.86
N LEU A 215 -11.03 -13.37 6.52
CA LEU A 215 -11.30 -13.29 7.95
C LEU A 215 -11.01 -14.65 8.61
N VAL A 216 -10.07 -14.66 9.53
CA VAL A 216 -9.82 -15.82 10.39
C VAL A 216 -10.32 -15.53 11.80
N PHE A 217 -11.04 -16.47 12.39
CA PHE A 217 -11.57 -16.30 13.75
C PHE A 217 -11.51 -17.59 14.56
N GLY A 218 -11.37 -17.44 15.88
CA GLY A 218 -11.25 -18.57 16.80
C GLY A 218 -10.60 -18.17 18.12
N PRO A 219 -10.33 -19.12 19.02
CA PRO A 219 -9.83 -18.84 20.35
C PRO A 219 -8.41 -18.24 20.32
N PRO A 220 -7.98 -17.52 21.35
CA PRO A 220 -6.61 -17.06 21.49
C PRO A 220 -5.65 -18.25 21.57
N GLY A 221 -4.43 -18.05 21.05
CA GLY A 221 -3.42 -19.12 20.99
C GLY A 221 -3.65 -20.16 19.89
N SER A 222 -4.60 -19.95 18.96
CA SER A 222 -4.82 -20.84 17.81
C SER A 222 -3.86 -20.58 16.63
N GLY A 223 -2.90 -19.67 16.74
CA GLY A 223 -1.91 -19.40 15.70
C GLY A 223 -2.35 -18.40 14.61
N LYS A 224 -3.52 -17.73 14.76
CA LYS A 224 -4.04 -16.76 13.76
C LYS A 224 -3.01 -15.72 13.34
N THR A 225 -2.52 -14.96 14.30
CA THR A 225 -1.53 -13.89 14.09
C THR A 225 -0.20 -14.45 13.60
N MET A 226 0.21 -15.60 14.13
CA MET A 226 1.48 -16.25 13.80
C MET A 226 1.52 -16.65 12.32
N LEU A 227 0.46 -17.25 11.80
CA LEU A 227 0.39 -17.67 10.40
C LEU A 227 0.15 -16.48 9.46
N ALA A 228 -0.68 -15.50 9.87
CA ALA A 228 -0.87 -14.28 9.08
C ALA A 228 0.43 -13.49 8.88
N ARG A 229 1.30 -13.41 9.88
CA ARG A 229 2.61 -12.75 9.76
C ARG A 229 3.58 -13.46 8.81
N ARG A 230 3.36 -14.75 8.51
CA ARG A 230 4.14 -15.51 7.54
C ARG A 230 3.60 -15.40 6.11
N TYR A 231 2.41 -14.80 5.95
CA TYR A 231 1.76 -14.63 4.66
C TYR A 231 2.66 -13.98 3.58
N PRO A 232 3.49 -12.97 3.86
CA PRO A 232 4.42 -12.42 2.88
C PRO A 232 5.37 -13.43 2.25
N SER A 233 5.71 -14.53 2.94
CA SER A 233 6.62 -15.56 2.43
C SER A 233 6.06 -16.34 1.22
N ILE A 234 4.75 -16.36 1.05
CA ILE A 234 4.08 -17.05 -0.07
C ILE A 234 3.59 -16.10 -1.17
N LEU A 235 3.71 -14.78 -0.98
CA LEU A 235 3.31 -13.81 -1.99
C LEU A 235 4.28 -13.78 -3.17
N PRO A 236 3.77 -13.63 -4.42
CA PRO A 236 4.62 -13.39 -5.58
C PRO A 236 5.24 -11.99 -5.50
N PRO A 237 6.39 -11.76 -6.15
CA PRO A 237 6.97 -10.42 -6.24
C PRO A 237 6.06 -9.49 -7.06
N LEU A 238 6.18 -8.20 -6.78
CA LEU A 238 5.50 -7.15 -7.56
C LEU A 238 6.01 -7.11 -8.99
N GLU A 239 5.13 -6.77 -9.93
CA GLU A 239 5.52 -6.39 -11.29
C GLU A 239 6.31 -5.07 -11.27
N PRO A 240 7.14 -4.79 -12.29
CA PRO A 240 7.95 -3.57 -12.31
C PRO A 240 7.13 -2.29 -12.18
N ASP A 241 5.95 -2.20 -12.81
CA ASP A 241 5.05 -1.06 -12.71
C ASP A 241 4.43 -0.93 -11.31
N GLU A 242 4.06 -2.05 -10.68
CA GLU A 242 3.57 -2.12 -9.30
C GLU A 242 4.66 -1.69 -8.31
N ALA A 243 5.90 -2.18 -8.49
CA ALA A 243 7.03 -1.87 -7.64
C ALA A 243 7.36 -0.36 -7.64
N VAL A 244 7.33 0.29 -8.81
CA VAL A 244 7.52 1.74 -8.93
C VAL A 244 6.41 2.50 -8.20
N GLU A 245 5.15 2.08 -8.35
CA GLU A 245 4.01 2.75 -7.72
C GLU A 245 4.05 2.61 -6.19
N VAL A 246 4.35 1.43 -5.68
CA VAL A 246 4.53 1.17 -4.24
C VAL A 246 5.69 2.00 -3.68
N THR A 247 6.86 1.97 -4.34
CA THR A 247 8.03 2.72 -3.89
C THR A 247 7.73 4.22 -3.86
N ARG A 248 6.99 4.73 -4.85
CA ARG A 248 6.56 6.13 -4.90
C ARG A 248 5.70 6.51 -3.69
N LEU A 249 4.73 5.67 -3.31
CA LEU A 249 3.87 5.92 -2.14
C LEU A 249 4.66 5.91 -0.83
N HIS A 250 5.60 4.98 -0.68
CA HIS A 250 6.47 4.90 0.50
C HIS A 250 7.41 6.10 0.60
N SER A 251 7.97 6.56 -0.52
CA SER A 251 8.77 7.78 -0.59
C SER A 251 7.97 9.03 -0.17
N LEU A 252 6.71 9.16 -0.66
CA LEU A 252 5.80 10.24 -0.25
C LEU A 252 5.45 10.21 1.25
N ALA A 253 5.40 9.03 1.84
CA ALA A 253 5.19 8.87 3.28
C ALA A 253 6.45 9.19 4.12
N GLY A 254 7.59 9.41 3.48
CA GLY A 254 8.87 9.68 4.14
C GLY A 254 9.65 8.41 4.51
N GLN A 255 9.28 7.28 3.93
CA GLN A 255 10.04 6.04 4.05
C GLN A 255 11.02 5.98 2.86
N ILE A 256 12.21 6.57 3.04
CA ILE A 256 13.25 6.57 2.01
C ILE A 256 13.75 5.14 1.84
N THR A 257 13.65 4.62 0.61
CA THR A 257 14.13 3.29 0.25
C THR A 257 15.39 3.42 -0.61
N SER A 258 16.37 2.56 -0.36
CA SER A 258 17.60 2.51 -1.17
C SER A 258 17.40 1.83 -2.53
N GLY A 259 16.21 1.30 -2.80
CA GLY A 259 15.89 0.57 -4.03
C GLY A 259 14.39 0.42 -4.25
N LEU A 260 13.98 -0.26 -5.33
CA LEU A 260 12.58 -0.61 -5.58
C LEU A 260 12.07 -1.60 -4.54
N ILE A 261 10.88 -1.32 -4.01
CA ILE A 261 10.15 -2.27 -3.19
C ILE A 261 9.54 -3.32 -4.13
N ARG A 262 10.18 -4.50 -4.22
CA ARG A 262 9.72 -5.61 -5.08
C ARG A 262 8.85 -6.62 -4.34
N GLN A 263 8.90 -6.63 -3.02
CA GLN A 263 8.04 -7.46 -2.18
C GLN A 263 6.72 -6.73 -1.90
N PRO A 264 5.55 -7.39 -2.01
CA PRO A 264 4.28 -6.81 -1.62
C PRO A 264 4.32 -6.32 -0.17
N PRO A 265 3.96 -5.07 0.12
CA PRO A 265 3.95 -4.55 1.47
C PRO A 265 3.01 -5.34 2.38
N PHE A 266 3.43 -5.57 3.63
CA PHE A 266 2.60 -6.13 4.68
C PHE A 266 2.47 -5.12 5.82
N ARG A 267 1.29 -4.50 5.94
CA ARG A 267 1.03 -3.47 6.94
C ARG A 267 0.14 -4.01 8.04
N SER A 268 0.56 -3.81 9.27
CA SER A 268 -0.16 -4.31 10.45
C SER A 268 -0.29 -3.18 11.49
N PRO A 269 -1.23 -2.24 11.28
CA PRO A 269 -1.45 -1.17 12.23
C PRO A 269 -1.99 -1.71 13.55
N HIS A 270 -1.64 -1.05 14.64
CA HIS A 270 -2.19 -1.37 15.95
C HIS A 270 -3.66 -0.96 16.01
N HIS A 271 -4.52 -1.69 16.73
CA HIS A 271 -5.96 -1.40 16.83
C HIS A 271 -6.28 0.00 17.42
N SER A 272 -5.34 0.61 18.14
CA SER A 272 -5.46 1.99 18.64
C SER A 272 -5.14 3.07 17.61
N ALA A 273 -4.73 2.70 16.40
CA ALA A 273 -4.39 3.65 15.34
C ALA A 273 -5.56 4.62 15.07
N SER A 274 -5.21 5.89 14.81
CA SER A 274 -6.20 6.90 14.46
C SER A 274 -6.74 6.67 13.04
N THR A 275 -7.96 7.15 12.77
CA THR A 275 -8.53 7.12 11.42
C THR A 275 -7.61 7.79 10.39
N GLU A 276 -6.99 8.91 10.75
CA GLU A 276 -6.04 9.63 9.92
C GLU A 276 -4.75 8.82 9.67
N GLY A 277 -4.25 8.10 10.67
CA GLY A 277 -3.09 7.21 10.51
C GLY A 277 -3.38 6.05 9.56
N VAL A 278 -4.61 5.53 9.57
CA VAL A 278 -5.01 4.40 8.71
C VAL A 278 -5.34 4.85 7.29
N LEU A 279 -6.15 5.90 7.12
CA LEU A 279 -6.57 6.40 5.81
C LEU A 279 -5.54 7.31 5.14
N GLY A 280 -4.75 7.98 5.92
CA GLY A 280 -3.94 9.11 5.48
C GLY A 280 -4.66 10.44 5.73
N GLY A 281 -3.96 11.52 5.53
CA GLY A 281 -4.46 12.87 5.78
C GLY A 281 -3.42 13.76 6.44
N GLY A 282 -3.87 14.56 7.40
CA GLY A 282 -3.00 15.49 8.09
C GLY A 282 -2.85 16.84 7.38
N ARG A 283 -2.12 17.77 7.96
CA ARG A 283 -1.95 19.12 7.43
C ARG A 283 -1.27 19.14 6.06
N SER A 284 -0.26 18.30 5.87
CA SER A 284 0.27 17.90 4.57
C SER A 284 -0.24 16.48 4.29
N VAL A 285 -1.10 16.29 3.29
CA VAL A 285 -1.70 14.97 3.02
C VAL A 285 -0.62 13.92 2.82
N ARG A 286 -0.52 12.99 3.77
CA ARG A 286 0.39 11.85 3.69
C ARG A 286 -0.39 10.56 3.50
N PRO A 287 0.16 9.59 2.73
CA PRO A 287 -0.39 8.24 2.67
C PRO A 287 -0.52 7.62 4.07
N GLY A 288 -1.67 7.00 4.35
CA GLY A 288 -1.87 6.21 5.56
C GLY A 288 -1.55 4.73 5.34
N GLU A 289 -1.78 3.90 6.38
CA GLU A 289 -1.48 2.46 6.34
C GLU A 289 -2.16 1.72 5.19
N ILE A 290 -3.36 2.14 4.78
CA ILE A 290 -4.09 1.55 3.64
C ILE A 290 -3.34 1.81 2.33
N SER A 291 -2.90 3.05 2.09
CA SER A 291 -2.13 3.40 0.89
C SER A 291 -0.72 2.78 0.92
N LEU A 292 -0.12 2.63 2.10
CA LEU A 292 1.16 1.94 2.27
C LEU A 292 1.04 0.41 2.08
N ALA A 293 -0.18 -0.14 2.16
CA ALA A 293 -0.47 -1.54 1.83
C ALA A 293 -0.80 -1.75 0.34
N HIS A 294 -0.68 -0.71 -0.49
CA HIS A 294 -1.00 -0.79 -1.92
C HIS A 294 -0.23 -1.92 -2.62
N PHE A 295 -0.92 -2.73 -3.45
CA PHE A 295 -0.46 -4.00 -4.04
C PHE A 295 0.09 -5.03 -3.04
N GLY A 296 -0.25 -4.86 -1.76
CA GLY A 296 0.15 -5.74 -0.68
C GLY A 296 -1.02 -6.11 0.22
N THR A 297 -0.73 -6.26 1.51
CA THR A 297 -1.68 -6.77 2.50
C THR A 297 -1.80 -5.82 3.68
N LEU A 298 -3.05 -5.49 4.04
CA LEU A 298 -3.39 -4.87 5.30
C LEU A 298 -3.87 -5.95 6.28
N PHE A 299 -3.11 -6.20 7.32
CA PHE A 299 -3.46 -7.14 8.37
C PHE A 299 -4.03 -6.42 9.59
N LEU A 300 -5.28 -6.73 9.94
CA LEU A 300 -5.94 -6.22 11.13
C LEU A 300 -6.03 -7.33 12.18
N ASP A 301 -5.11 -7.31 13.12
CA ASP A 301 -5.17 -8.21 14.27
C ASP A 301 -6.21 -7.70 15.28
N GLU A 302 -6.96 -8.59 15.89
CA GLU A 302 -8.07 -8.24 16.78
C GLU A 302 -9.05 -7.25 16.11
N ALA A 303 -9.42 -7.50 14.85
CA ALA A 303 -10.19 -6.58 14.03
C ALA A 303 -11.41 -5.92 14.71
N PRO A 304 -12.23 -6.63 15.54
CA PRO A 304 -13.33 -5.98 16.25
C PRO A 304 -12.91 -4.99 17.36
N GLU A 305 -11.61 -4.91 17.71
CA GLU A 305 -11.12 -3.94 18.70
C GLU A 305 -10.77 -2.58 18.05
N PHE A 306 -10.68 -2.52 16.73
CA PHE A 306 -10.53 -1.25 16.02
C PHE A 306 -11.77 -0.37 16.24
N ARG A 307 -11.53 0.95 16.20
CA ARG A 307 -12.62 1.93 16.30
C ARG A 307 -13.57 1.80 15.10
N ALA A 308 -14.87 1.90 15.34
CA ALA A 308 -15.88 1.77 14.29
C ALA A 308 -15.66 2.70 13.07
N PRO A 309 -15.25 3.98 13.21
CA PRO A 309 -14.95 4.84 12.07
C PRO A 309 -13.82 4.28 11.17
N VAL A 310 -12.79 3.64 11.75
CA VAL A 310 -11.70 3.01 10.99
C VAL A 310 -12.22 1.84 10.16
N LEU A 311 -13.00 0.94 10.78
CA LEU A 311 -13.57 -0.21 10.07
C LEU A 311 -14.57 0.20 8.98
N GLN A 312 -15.36 1.24 9.21
CA GLN A 312 -16.29 1.77 8.22
C GLN A 312 -15.57 2.41 7.02
N SER A 313 -14.45 3.08 7.27
CA SER A 313 -13.68 3.75 6.23
C SER A 313 -12.96 2.78 5.27
N LEU A 314 -12.81 1.50 5.63
CA LEU A 314 -12.24 0.47 4.76
C LEU A 314 -13.16 0.09 3.59
N ARG A 315 -14.46 0.39 3.67
CA ARG A 315 -15.44 -0.05 2.67
C ARG A 315 -15.20 0.54 1.29
N GLU A 316 -14.99 1.85 1.23
CA GLU A 316 -14.71 2.56 -0.03
C GLU A 316 -13.42 2.08 -0.70
N PRO A 317 -12.25 2.04 -0.02
CA PRO A 317 -11.02 1.59 -0.68
C PRO A 317 -11.02 0.11 -1.07
N LEU A 318 -11.74 -0.76 -0.38
CA LEU A 318 -11.90 -2.17 -0.79
C LEU A 318 -12.68 -2.30 -2.11
N GLU A 319 -13.58 -1.37 -2.41
CA GLU A 319 -14.41 -1.35 -3.61
C GLU A 319 -13.73 -0.57 -4.74
N ASP A 320 -13.38 0.69 -4.45
CA ASP A 320 -12.91 1.66 -5.44
C ASP A 320 -11.41 1.58 -5.72
N LYS A 321 -10.63 0.91 -4.84
CA LYS A 321 -9.17 0.79 -4.92
C LYS A 321 -8.41 2.10 -4.77
N PHE A 322 -9.05 3.13 -4.24
CA PHE A 322 -8.44 4.40 -3.86
C PHE A 322 -9.17 5.03 -2.66
N ILE A 323 -8.49 5.95 -1.99
CA ILE A 323 -9.05 6.76 -0.92
C ILE A 323 -9.21 8.18 -1.45
N THR A 324 -10.39 8.78 -1.24
CA THR A 324 -10.64 10.19 -1.55
C THR A 324 -10.61 11.03 -0.28
N ILE A 325 -9.66 11.95 -0.20
CA ILE A 325 -9.55 12.92 0.90
C ILE A 325 -10.06 14.26 0.38
N VAL A 326 -11.22 14.71 0.86
CA VAL A 326 -11.80 15.98 0.45
C VAL A 326 -11.24 17.13 1.29
N ARG A 327 -10.75 18.18 0.63
CA ARG A 327 -10.21 19.40 1.22
C ARG A 327 -10.76 20.65 0.57
N ALA A 328 -10.45 21.80 1.18
CA ALA A 328 -10.82 23.10 0.61
C ALA A 328 -10.18 23.34 -0.79
N GLU A 329 -8.98 22.81 -1.00
CA GLU A 329 -8.25 22.93 -2.27
C GLU A 329 -8.71 21.88 -3.32
N GLY A 330 -9.64 20.98 -2.97
CA GLY A 330 -10.18 19.95 -3.85
C GLY A 330 -9.99 18.52 -3.33
N PRO A 331 -10.58 17.52 -4.02
CA PRO A 331 -10.42 16.12 -3.66
C PRO A 331 -9.05 15.60 -4.09
N LEU A 332 -8.37 14.91 -3.17
CA LEU A 332 -7.11 14.22 -3.41
C LEU A 332 -7.34 12.71 -3.38
N ARG A 333 -6.79 12.00 -4.36
CA ARG A 333 -6.87 10.55 -4.44
C ARG A 333 -5.55 9.91 -4.07
N LEU A 334 -5.60 8.89 -3.21
CA LEU A 334 -4.48 8.05 -2.84
C LEU A 334 -4.78 6.62 -3.30
N PRO A 335 -3.89 5.96 -4.05
CA PRO A 335 -4.04 4.55 -4.43
C PRO A 335 -4.19 3.66 -3.20
N ALA A 336 -5.07 2.66 -3.28
CA ALA A 336 -5.43 1.78 -2.18
C ALA A 336 -5.91 0.41 -2.68
N GLU A 337 -5.24 -0.17 -3.68
CA GLU A 337 -5.48 -1.54 -4.09
C GLU A 337 -4.71 -2.50 -3.19
N PHE A 338 -5.37 -3.00 -2.17
CA PHE A 338 -4.77 -3.90 -1.17
C PHE A 338 -5.69 -5.08 -0.90
N GLN A 339 -5.11 -6.13 -0.37
CA GLN A 339 -5.83 -7.26 0.20
C GLN A 339 -5.96 -7.07 1.70
N ILE A 340 -7.12 -7.40 2.29
CA ILE A 340 -7.29 -7.36 3.73
C ILE A 340 -7.30 -8.76 4.31
N ILE A 341 -6.51 -8.95 5.38
CA ILE A 341 -6.58 -10.12 6.26
C ILE A 341 -6.99 -9.64 7.64
N MET A 342 -8.08 -10.17 8.17
CA MET A 342 -8.57 -9.83 9.51
C MET A 342 -8.48 -11.05 10.42
N ALA A 343 -7.97 -10.86 11.64
CA ALA A 343 -8.04 -11.85 12.69
C ALA A 343 -8.99 -11.39 13.81
N ALA A 344 -9.83 -12.28 14.29
CA ALA A 344 -10.79 -12.00 15.37
C ALA A 344 -10.83 -13.15 16.38
N ASN A 345 -11.24 -12.84 17.61
CA ASN A 345 -11.67 -13.86 18.54
C ASN A 345 -13.14 -14.23 18.27
N ALA A 346 -13.56 -15.44 18.65
CA ALA A 346 -14.94 -15.86 18.46
C ALA A 346 -15.92 -15.10 19.35
N CYS A 347 -15.46 -14.59 20.51
CA CYS A 347 -16.23 -13.78 21.44
C CYS A 347 -15.34 -12.77 22.17
N PRO A 348 -15.90 -11.74 22.84
CA PRO A 348 -15.12 -10.73 23.55
C PRO A 348 -14.16 -11.29 24.61
N CYS A 349 -14.56 -12.32 25.37
CA CYS A 349 -13.69 -12.94 26.38
C CYS A 349 -12.63 -13.89 25.79
N GLY A 350 -12.71 -14.22 24.50
CA GLY A 350 -11.81 -15.14 23.82
C GLY A 350 -11.96 -16.62 24.19
N ARG A 351 -12.86 -16.97 25.10
CA ARG A 351 -12.98 -18.36 25.64
C ARG A 351 -13.91 -19.27 24.85
N MET A 352 -14.74 -18.71 23.94
CA MET A 352 -15.59 -19.52 23.06
C MET A 352 -14.70 -20.43 22.22
N GLY A 353 -14.77 -21.72 22.47
CA GLY A 353 -13.95 -22.73 21.81
C GLY A 353 -14.38 -22.98 20.38
N ALA A 354 -13.47 -23.42 19.56
CA ALA A 354 -13.75 -23.85 18.20
C ALA A 354 -14.41 -25.22 18.11
N ALA A 355 -14.57 -25.94 19.23
CA ALA A 355 -15.29 -27.20 19.26
C ALA A 355 -16.73 -27.09 18.72
N LEU A 356 -17.33 -25.89 18.82
CA LEU A 356 -18.63 -25.56 18.22
C LEU A 356 -18.57 -25.30 16.70
N LEU A 357 -17.40 -25.21 16.11
CA LEU A 357 -17.21 -24.72 14.73
C LEU A 357 -16.71 -25.79 13.76
N LEU A 358 -16.25 -26.95 14.26
CA LEU A 358 -15.58 -27.95 13.44
C LEU A 358 -16.17 -29.36 13.68
N GLU A 359 -16.69 -29.90 12.62
CA GLU A 359 -16.77 -31.32 12.22
C GLU A 359 -17.39 -32.38 13.16
N ASP A 360 -17.51 -32.16 14.45
CA ASP A 360 -18.08 -33.17 15.36
C ASP A 360 -19.61 -33.18 15.38
N LEU A 361 -20.26 -32.48 14.43
CA LEU A 361 -21.72 -32.55 14.25
C LEU A 361 -22.21 -33.94 13.83
N GLU A 362 -21.32 -34.81 13.34
CA GLU A 362 -21.67 -36.17 12.98
C GLU A 362 -21.37 -37.19 14.11
N THR A 363 -20.49 -36.86 15.07
CA THR A 363 -20.03 -37.80 16.07
C THR A 363 -20.35 -37.45 17.52
N ASN A 364 -20.65 -36.18 17.86
CA ASN A 364 -21.06 -35.79 19.21
C ASN A 364 -21.92 -34.51 19.25
N PRO A 365 -23.25 -34.62 19.41
CA PRO A 365 -24.14 -33.45 19.38
C PRO A 365 -24.17 -32.62 20.67
N VAL A 366 -23.34 -32.89 21.66
CA VAL A 366 -23.43 -32.25 22.99
C VAL A 366 -22.04 -31.83 23.49
N SER A 367 -21.48 -30.76 22.93
CA SER A 367 -20.54 -29.94 23.69
C SER A 367 -21.23 -28.63 24.10
N ASN A 368 -21.82 -28.65 25.30
CA ASN A 368 -22.53 -27.50 25.88
C ASN A 368 -21.60 -26.26 25.96
N ARG A 369 -22.17 -25.05 25.86
CA ARG A 369 -21.51 -23.78 26.21
C ARG A 369 -20.78 -23.83 27.56
N GLU A 370 -21.24 -24.65 28.46
CA GLU A 370 -20.69 -24.86 29.80
C GLU A 370 -19.25 -25.42 29.78
N ASP A 371 -18.88 -26.24 28.78
CA ASP A 371 -17.54 -26.81 28.66
C ASP A 371 -16.50 -25.82 28.09
N SER A 372 -16.94 -24.74 27.44
CA SER A 372 -16.02 -23.75 26.87
C SER A 372 -15.50 -22.74 27.89
N GLY A 373 -16.10 -22.63 29.07
CA GLY A 373 -15.80 -21.59 30.06
C GLY A 373 -16.05 -20.17 29.59
N CYS A 374 -16.87 -19.98 28.53
CA CYS A 374 -17.23 -18.66 27.99
C CYS A 374 -18.40 -18.08 28.82
N PHE A 375 -18.19 -16.86 29.34
CA PHE A 375 -19.20 -16.16 30.16
C PHE A 375 -19.95 -15.07 29.35
N CYS A 376 -19.69 -14.92 28.06
CA CYS A 376 -20.34 -13.91 27.24
C CYS A 376 -21.79 -14.25 26.97
N THR A 377 -22.68 -13.28 27.15
CA THR A 377 -24.08 -13.38 26.71
C THR A 377 -24.15 -13.32 25.16
N ALA A 378 -25.25 -13.86 24.61
CA ALA A 378 -25.49 -13.78 23.17
C ALA A 378 -25.47 -12.33 22.64
N ASP A 379 -26.00 -11.38 23.44
CA ASP A 379 -26.02 -9.96 23.06
C ASP A 379 -24.62 -9.31 23.08
N GLU A 380 -23.73 -9.71 23.99
CA GLU A 380 -22.34 -9.24 23.99
C GLU A 380 -21.60 -9.75 22.76
N ILE A 381 -21.80 -11.00 22.38
CA ILE A 381 -21.20 -11.58 21.18
C ILE A 381 -21.74 -10.88 19.94
N ARG A 382 -23.06 -10.67 19.84
CA ARG A 382 -23.67 -9.91 18.73
C ARG A 382 -23.12 -8.49 18.65
N ARG A 383 -22.98 -7.79 19.76
CA ARG A 383 -22.42 -6.43 19.81
C ARG A 383 -20.97 -6.41 19.37
N TYR A 384 -20.19 -7.41 19.71
CA TYR A 384 -18.81 -7.56 19.32
C TYR A 384 -18.67 -7.72 17.79
N TRP A 385 -19.43 -8.63 17.19
CA TRP A 385 -19.40 -8.86 15.76
C TRP A 385 -20.01 -7.72 14.93
N ARG A 386 -21.03 -7.04 15.44
CA ARG A 386 -21.63 -5.87 14.79
C ARG A 386 -20.63 -4.75 14.49
N LYS A 387 -19.49 -4.69 15.17
CA LYS A 387 -18.42 -3.74 14.86
C LYS A 387 -17.88 -3.93 13.44
N LEU A 388 -17.82 -5.16 12.94
CA LEU A 388 -17.35 -5.47 11.58
C LEU A 388 -18.36 -5.10 10.48
N SER A 389 -19.57 -4.74 10.80
CA SER A 389 -20.70 -4.43 9.91
C SER A 389 -20.93 -5.45 8.77
N GLY A 390 -22.17 -5.73 8.41
CA GLY A 390 -22.50 -6.65 7.30
C GLY A 390 -21.83 -6.22 5.99
N ALA A 391 -21.88 -4.93 5.69
CA ALA A 391 -21.30 -4.39 4.46
C ALA A 391 -19.77 -4.53 4.35
N LEU A 392 -19.03 -4.57 5.45
CA LEU A 392 -17.60 -4.91 5.42
C LEU A 392 -17.40 -6.41 5.23
N LEU A 393 -18.19 -7.23 5.95
CA LEU A 393 -18.13 -8.68 5.86
C LEU A 393 -18.48 -9.19 4.45
N ASP A 394 -19.40 -8.54 3.73
CA ASP A 394 -19.75 -8.92 2.36
C ASP A 394 -18.55 -8.85 1.39
N ARG A 395 -17.56 -8.00 1.70
CA ARG A 395 -16.32 -7.85 0.92
C ARG A 395 -15.22 -8.82 1.33
N ILE A 396 -15.50 -9.71 2.30
CA ILE A 396 -14.58 -10.75 2.75
C ILE A 396 -15.05 -12.08 2.20
N GLU A 397 -14.36 -12.57 1.20
CA GLU A 397 -14.74 -13.80 0.49
C GLU A 397 -14.43 -15.06 1.30
N LEU A 398 -13.27 -15.09 1.99
CA LEU A 398 -12.80 -16.25 2.76
C LEU A 398 -13.05 -16.02 4.25
N ARG A 399 -13.75 -16.93 4.91
CA ARG A 399 -14.08 -16.86 6.35
C ARG A 399 -13.76 -18.18 7.02
N ILE A 400 -12.68 -18.20 7.79
CA ILE A 400 -12.06 -19.43 8.28
C ILE A 400 -12.13 -19.51 9.80
N PRO A 401 -12.89 -20.45 10.37
CA PRO A 401 -12.78 -20.78 11.76
C PRO A 401 -11.52 -21.58 12.02
N VAL A 402 -10.82 -21.28 13.11
CA VAL A 402 -9.64 -22.02 13.56
C VAL A 402 -9.81 -22.52 14.98
N SER A 403 -9.35 -23.74 15.25
CA SER A 403 -9.32 -24.36 16.57
C SER A 403 -7.96 -24.23 17.22
N LYS A 404 -7.89 -24.44 18.54
CA LYS A 404 -6.59 -24.65 19.18
C LYS A 404 -5.94 -25.91 18.59
N PRO A 405 -4.64 -25.88 18.28
CA PRO A 405 -3.96 -27.10 17.86
C PRO A 405 -4.07 -28.12 19.00
N GLY A 406 -4.51 -29.34 18.68
CA GLY A 406 -4.48 -30.45 19.63
C GLY A 406 -3.04 -30.68 20.11
N ILE A 407 -2.89 -31.44 21.22
CA ILE A 407 -1.58 -31.76 21.81
C ILE A 407 -0.82 -32.72 20.86
N LEU A 408 -0.46 -32.26 19.67
CA LEU A 408 0.39 -32.99 18.73
C LEU A 408 1.79 -32.35 18.71
N ILE A 409 2.57 -32.73 19.70
CA ILE A 409 3.94 -32.26 19.92
C ILE A 409 4.97 -33.03 19.08
N LYS A 410 4.57 -34.11 18.43
CA LYS A 410 5.54 -34.88 17.60
C LYS A 410 5.32 -34.62 16.14
N GLY A 411 6.40 -34.13 15.49
CA GLY A 411 6.45 -33.85 14.07
C GLY A 411 5.84 -34.97 13.23
N GLY A 412 4.66 -34.71 12.69
CA GLY A 412 4.22 -35.42 11.52
C GLY A 412 5.11 -35.02 10.35
N ALA A 413 5.61 -35.97 9.61
CA ALA A 413 6.21 -35.71 8.30
C ALA A 413 5.15 -34.98 7.47
N GLY A 414 5.36 -33.66 7.15
CA GLY A 414 4.49 -33.05 6.19
C GLY A 414 4.09 -31.59 6.36
N ASP A 415 4.63 -30.83 7.32
CA ASP A 415 4.39 -29.39 7.28
C ASP A 415 5.10 -28.78 6.07
N GLU A 416 4.30 -28.33 5.12
CA GLU A 416 4.78 -27.80 3.84
C GLU A 416 5.52 -26.47 4.04
N CYS A 417 6.67 -26.29 3.41
CA CYS A 417 7.43 -25.05 3.47
C CYS A 417 6.84 -23.97 2.56
N SER A 418 7.06 -22.73 2.94
CA SER A 418 6.56 -21.55 2.20
C SER A 418 6.95 -21.53 0.73
N ILE A 419 8.13 -22.07 0.39
CA ILE A 419 8.65 -22.07 -0.97
C ILE A 419 7.77 -22.87 -1.93
N ASN A 420 7.30 -24.05 -1.53
CA ASN A 420 6.44 -24.89 -2.36
C ASN A 420 5.06 -24.26 -2.58
N ILE A 421 4.51 -23.66 -1.53
CA ILE A 421 3.24 -22.92 -1.62
C ILE A 421 3.41 -21.72 -2.57
N ARG A 422 4.50 -20.97 -2.42
CA ARG A 422 4.82 -19.81 -3.26
C ARG A 422 4.92 -20.17 -4.75
N GLU A 423 5.56 -21.28 -5.09
CA GLU A 423 5.66 -21.75 -6.49
C GLU A 423 4.27 -21.99 -7.12
N ARG A 424 3.36 -22.66 -6.38
CA ARG A 424 1.98 -22.84 -6.85
C ARG A 424 1.23 -21.51 -6.99
N VAL A 425 1.41 -20.63 -6.03
CA VAL A 425 0.82 -19.27 -6.07
C VAL A 425 1.33 -18.49 -7.28
N ILE A 426 2.63 -18.49 -7.55
CA ILE A 426 3.23 -17.82 -8.73
C ILE A 426 2.62 -18.38 -10.01
N THR A 427 2.54 -19.71 -10.14
CA THR A 427 1.96 -20.35 -11.33
C THR A 427 0.51 -19.93 -11.56
N ALA A 428 -0.32 -19.93 -10.51
CA ALA A 428 -1.72 -19.49 -10.60
C ALA A 428 -1.85 -18.00 -10.96
N VAL A 429 -0.96 -17.17 -10.40
CA VAL A 429 -0.91 -15.75 -10.70
C VAL A 429 -0.51 -15.47 -12.13
N GLU A 430 0.43 -16.23 -12.70
CA GLU A 430 0.80 -16.10 -14.12
C GLU A 430 -0.34 -16.46 -15.06
N ILE A 431 -1.15 -17.48 -14.74
CA ILE A 431 -2.36 -17.82 -15.48
C ILE A 431 -3.32 -16.63 -15.50
N GLN A 432 -3.55 -15.99 -14.34
CA GLN A 432 -4.41 -14.81 -14.23
C GLN A 432 -3.84 -13.60 -14.99
N ARG A 433 -2.54 -13.34 -14.91
CA ARG A 433 -1.88 -12.27 -15.67
C ARG A 433 -2.04 -12.45 -17.17
N ARG A 434 -1.92 -13.67 -17.69
CA ARG A 434 -2.17 -13.97 -19.11
C ARG A 434 -3.64 -13.74 -19.47
N ARG A 435 -4.57 -14.20 -18.62
CA ARG A 435 -6.03 -14.05 -18.78
C ARG A 435 -6.47 -12.59 -18.84
N PHE A 436 -5.86 -11.73 -18.02
CA PHE A 436 -6.29 -10.33 -17.83
C PHE A 436 -5.38 -9.30 -18.49
N ARG A 437 -4.38 -9.72 -19.29
CA ARG A 437 -3.33 -8.85 -19.85
C ARG A 437 -3.85 -7.53 -20.43
N ASP A 438 -4.94 -7.56 -21.19
CA ASP A 438 -5.48 -6.41 -21.92
C ASP A 438 -6.81 -5.91 -21.34
N LEU A 439 -7.14 -6.35 -20.12
CA LEU A 439 -8.41 -6.01 -19.49
C LEU A 439 -8.26 -4.90 -18.46
N THR A 440 -9.07 -3.87 -18.62
CA THR A 440 -9.22 -2.77 -17.67
C THR A 440 -10.65 -2.75 -17.13
N ALA A 441 -10.81 -2.37 -15.85
CA ALA A 441 -12.11 -2.12 -15.26
C ALA A 441 -12.72 -0.82 -15.79
N LEU A 442 -14.01 -0.59 -15.54
CA LEU A 442 -14.72 0.62 -15.96
C LEU A 442 -14.09 1.92 -15.42
N ASN A 443 -13.39 1.84 -14.30
CA ASN A 443 -12.66 2.95 -13.69
C ASN A 443 -11.24 3.17 -14.27
N GLY A 444 -10.86 2.42 -15.33
CA GLY A 444 -9.55 2.52 -15.97
C GLY A 444 -8.43 1.74 -15.29
N GLN A 445 -8.71 1.01 -14.20
CA GLN A 445 -7.72 0.20 -13.50
C GLN A 445 -7.51 -1.15 -14.20
N LYS A 446 -6.27 -1.65 -14.22
CA LYS A 446 -5.95 -2.99 -14.73
C LYS A 446 -6.53 -4.06 -13.82
N ILE A 447 -7.14 -5.08 -14.41
CA ILE A 447 -7.60 -6.26 -13.67
C ILE A 447 -6.41 -7.21 -13.57
N ARG A 448 -6.00 -7.54 -12.34
CA ARG A 448 -4.77 -8.34 -12.07
C ARG A 448 -5.04 -9.70 -11.45
N ARG A 449 -6.12 -9.82 -10.67
CA ARG A 449 -6.45 -11.01 -9.86
C ARG A 449 -7.91 -11.41 -10.03
N ASN A 450 -8.22 -12.67 -9.75
CA ASN A 450 -9.59 -13.20 -9.83
C ASN A 450 -10.56 -12.45 -8.88
N ALA A 451 -10.11 -12.01 -7.70
CA ALA A 451 -10.93 -11.23 -6.79
C ALA A 451 -11.46 -9.94 -7.43
N ASN A 452 -10.74 -9.38 -8.41
CA ASN A 452 -11.08 -8.12 -9.06
C ASN A 452 -12.00 -8.30 -10.31
N MET A 453 -12.45 -9.54 -10.60
CA MET A 453 -13.35 -9.79 -11.74
C MET A 453 -14.70 -9.08 -11.56
N SER A 454 -15.15 -8.39 -12.61
CA SER A 454 -16.51 -7.90 -12.75
C SER A 454 -17.49 -9.02 -13.09
N LEU A 455 -18.81 -8.77 -13.01
CA LEU A 455 -19.85 -9.75 -13.34
C LEU A 455 -19.66 -10.37 -14.73
N GLY A 456 -19.45 -9.56 -15.75
CA GLY A 456 -19.24 -10.08 -17.12
C GLY A 456 -17.97 -10.92 -17.28
N LEU A 457 -16.96 -10.72 -16.43
CA LEU A 457 -15.77 -11.57 -16.42
C LEU A 457 -15.99 -12.86 -15.65
N ILE A 458 -16.84 -12.87 -14.63
CA ILE A 458 -17.28 -14.10 -13.95
C ILE A 458 -18.01 -14.99 -14.94
N ASP A 459 -18.98 -14.45 -15.67
CA ASP A 459 -19.72 -15.22 -16.71
C ASP A 459 -18.78 -15.77 -17.77
N LYS A 460 -17.76 -15.04 -18.16
CA LYS A 460 -16.80 -15.44 -19.19
C LYS A 460 -15.80 -16.50 -18.72
N TYR A 461 -15.28 -16.39 -17.48
CA TYR A 461 -14.15 -17.20 -17.03
C TYR A 461 -14.46 -18.22 -15.93
N CYS A 462 -15.69 -18.21 -15.39
CA CYS A 462 -16.13 -19.15 -14.36
C CYS A 462 -17.16 -20.14 -14.93
N SER A 463 -16.88 -20.73 -16.12
CA SER A 463 -17.75 -21.74 -16.71
C SER A 463 -17.78 -23.00 -15.84
N LEU A 464 -18.99 -23.40 -15.42
CA LEU A 464 -19.25 -24.57 -14.59
C LEU A 464 -19.51 -25.80 -15.48
N THR A 465 -19.10 -26.97 -15.00
CA THR A 465 -19.63 -28.23 -15.53
C THR A 465 -21.10 -28.42 -15.07
N GLU A 466 -21.94 -29.17 -15.80
CA GLU A 466 -23.37 -29.39 -15.45
C GLU A 466 -23.52 -29.81 -13.97
N LYS A 467 -22.71 -30.77 -13.53
CA LYS A 467 -22.74 -31.23 -12.11
C LYS A 467 -22.30 -30.15 -11.11
N ALA A 468 -21.36 -29.31 -11.50
CA ALA A 468 -20.91 -28.23 -10.64
C ALA A 468 -21.99 -27.14 -10.51
N GLU A 469 -22.71 -26.86 -11.57
CA GLU A 469 -23.84 -25.93 -11.60
C GLU A 469 -24.99 -26.38 -10.69
N GLU A 470 -25.38 -27.67 -10.81
CA GLU A 470 -26.42 -28.28 -9.95
C GLU A 470 -26.05 -28.14 -8.45
N VAL A 471 -24.80 -28.48 -8.10
CA VAL A 471 -24.31 -28.38 -6.71
C VAL A 471 -24.27 -26.92 -6.25
N PHE A 472 -23.84 -25.99 -7.11
CA PHE A 472 -23.78 -24.58 -6.79
C PHE A 472 -25.17 -24.00 -6.52
N VAL A 473 -26.14 -24.25 -7.40
CA VAL A 473 -27.54 -23.78 -7.24
C VAL A 473 -28.17 -24.35 -5.99
N LEU A 474 -27.98 -25.65 -5.73
CA LEU A 474 -28.51 -26.30 -4.52
C LEU A 474 -27.90 -25.69 -3.24
N ALA A 475 -26.58 -25.45 -3.23
CA ALA A 475 -25.90 -24.85 -2.09
C ALA A 475 -26.33 -23.40 -1.88
N ALA A 476 -26.43 -22.59 -2.95
CA ALA A 476 -26.88 -21.21 -2.89
C ALA A 476 -28.30 -21.10 -2.27
N SER A 477 -29.21 -21.99 -2.68
CA SER A 477 -30.56 -22.05 -2.14
C SER A 477 -30.60 -22.49 -0.68
N ARG A 478 -29.86 -23.57 -0.32
CA ARG A 478 -29.87 -24.11 1.05
C ARG A 478 -29.23 -23.19 2.08
N LEU A 479 -28.16 -22.48 1.68
CA LEU A 479 -27.43 -21.57 2.56
C LEU A 479 -27.97 -20.13 2.53
N GLY A 480 -28.98 -19.83 1.69
CA GLY A 480 -29.55 -18.51 1.58
C GLY A 480 -28.55 -17.44 1.13
N LEU A 481 -27.62 -17.81 0.23
CA LEU A 481 -26.51 -16.95 -0.18
C LEU A 481 -27.00 -15.71 -0.95
N SER A 482 -26.45 -14.55 -0.60
CA SER A 482 -26.64 -13.32 -1.40
C SER A 482 -25.99 -13.43 -2.78
N GLY A 483 -26.41 -12.61 -3.74
CA GLY A 483 -25.77 -12.57 -5.06
C GLY A 483 -24.26 -12.27 -4.97
N GLN A 484 -23.86 -11.40 -4.07
CA GLN A 484 -22.46 -11.06 -3.83
C GLN A 484 -21.68 -12.26 -3.26
N ALA A 485 -22.30 -13.04 -2.38
CA ALA A 485 -21.73 -14.29 -1.86
C ALA A 485 -21.54 -15.33 -2.98
N CYS A 486 -22.53 -15.48 -3.85
CA CYS A 486 -22.44 -16.37 -5.02
C CYS A 486 -21.27 -15.99 -5.94
N HIS A 487 -21.12 -14.69 -6.26
CA HIS A 487 -20.00 -14.20 -7.06
C HIS A 487 -18.64 -14.45 -6.37
N GLY A 488 -18.56 -14.23 -5.04
CA GLY A 488 -17.37 -14.54 -4.26
C GLY A 488 -16.96 -16.01 -4.34
N ILE A 489 -17.92 -16.94 -4.21
CA ILE A 489 -17.69 -18.39 -4.34
C ILE A 489 -17.16 -18.74 -5.74
N LEU A 490 -17.73 -18.18 -6.81
CA LEU A 490 -17.26 -18.43 -8.17
C LEU A 490 -15.83 -17.92 -8.40
N LYS A 491 -15.48 -16.75 -7.87
CA LYS A 491 -14.12 -16.21 -7.91
C LYS A 491 -13.12 -17.08 -7.15
N ILE A 492 -13.48 -17.57 -5.96
CA ILE A 492 -12.67 -18.50 -5.17
C ILE A 492 -12.49 -19.82 -5.93
N ALA A 493 -13.58 -20.41 -6.45
CA ALA A 493 -13.54 -21.65 -7.21
C ALA A 493 -12.65 -21.52 -8.47
N ARG A 494 -12.69 -20.36 -9.16
CA ARG A 494 -11.77 -20.06 -10.27
C ARG A 494 -10.32 -20.03 -9.80
N THR A 495 -10.04 -19.45 -8.65
CA THR A 495 -8.68 -19.42 -8.09
C THR A 495 -8.20 -20.82 -7.71
N ILE A 496 -9.04 -21.65 -7.12
CA ILE A 496 -8.73 -23.05 -6.81
C ILE A 496 -8.40 -23.83 -8.09
N ALA A 497 -9.21 -23.64 -9.14
CA ALA A 497 -8.96 -24.28 -10.43
C ALA A 497 -7.68 -23.76 -11.10
N ASP A 498 -7.32 -22.48 -10.94
CA ASP A 498 -6.05 -21.93 -11.43
C ASP A 498 -4.84 -22.52 -10.68
N LEU A 499 -4.95 -22.75 -9.35
CA LEU A 499 -3.94 -23.46 -8.57
C LEU A 499 -3.73 -24.90 -9.01
N GLU A 500 -4.77 -25.53 -9.56
CA GLU A 500 -4.71 -26.88 -10.13
C GLU A 500 -4.41 -26.90 -11.64
N GLY A 501 -4.28 -25.74 -12.28
CA GLY A 501 -4.06 -25.63 -13.74
C GLY A 501 -5.24 -26.10 -14.59
N LYS A 502 -6.49 -25.97 -14.08
CA LYS A 502 -7.72 -26.39 -14.77
C LYS A 502 -8.45 -25.21 -15.42
N GLU A 503 -9.00 -25.43 -16.62
CA GLU A 503 -9.77 -24.41 -17.34
C GLU A 503 -11.22 -24.31 -16.88
N SER A 504 -11.89 -25.46 -16.67
CA SER A 504 -13.28 -25.55 -16.22
C SER A 504 -13.39 -25.69 -14.70
N LEU A 505 -14.52 -25.26 -14.15
CA LEU A 505 -14.84 -25.42 -12.74
C LEU A 505 -15.62 -26.70 -12.49
N ASP A 506 -15.00 -27.65 -11.80
CA ASP A 506 -15.61 -28.91 -11.39
C ASP A 506 -16.30 -28.78 -10.02
N THR A 507 -17.13 -29.78 -9.70
CA THR A 507 -17.84 -29.89 -8.41
C THR A 507 -16.92 -29.73 -7.20
N LYS A 508 -15.69 -30.28 -7.24
CA LYS A 508 -14.71 -30.18 -6.14
C LYS A 508 -14.30 -28.73 -5.86
N HIS A 509 -14.10 -27.90 -6.92
CA HIS A 509 -13.71 -26.50 -6.76
C HIS A 509 -14.83 -25.69 -6.11
N ILE A 510 -16.08 -25.98 -6.46
CA ILE A 510 -17.26 -25.34 -5.87
C ILE A 510 -17.42 -25.74 -4.39
N LEU A 511 -17.29 -27.03 -4.08
CA LEU A 511 -17.43 -27.52 -2.70
C LEU A 511 -16.34 -26.94 -1.79
N GLU A 512 -15.07 -26.89 -2.24
CA GLU A 512 -13.98 -26.27 -1.50
C GLU A 512 -14.23 -24.76 -1.29
N ALA A 513 -14.66 -24.03 -2.32
CA ALA A 513 -15.01 -22.62 -2.23
C ALA A 513 -16.15 -22.37 -1.21
N ILE A 514 -17.18 -23.21 -1.21
CA ILE A 514 -18.28 -23.12 -0.24
C ILE A 514 -17.78 -23.39 1.18
N GLN A 515 -16.90 -24.37 1.38
CA GLN A 515 -16.33 -24.67 2.70
C GLN A 515 -15.55 -23.47 3.29
N HIS A 516 -14.88 -22.67 2.44
CA HIS A 516 -14.19 -21.47 2.85
C HIS A 516 -15.12 -20.28 3.15
N ARG A 517 -16.42 -20.39 2.81
CA ARG A 517 -17.45 -19.40 3.13
C ARG A 517 -18.63 -19.96 3.92
N ARG A 518 -18.49 -21.15 4.53
CA ARG A 518 -19.57 -21.92 5.20
C ARG A 518 -20.33 -21.14 6.28
N PHE A 519 -19.73 -20.13 6.87
CA PHE A 519 -20.34 -19.33 7.94
C PHE A 519 -21.12 -18.14 7.41
N GLY A 520 -21.88 -18.35 6.32
CA GLY A 520 -22.92 -17.48 5.82
C GLY A 520 -22.59 -15.99 5.73
N ASP A 521 -23.58 -15.21 5.39
CA ASP A 521 -23.52 -13.74 5.42
C ASP A 521 -23.74 -13.21 6.84
N ASP A 522 -24.21 -14.05 7.77
CA ASP A 522 -24.36 -13.73 9.18
C ASP A 522 -23.43 -14.59 10.06
N PRO A 523 -22.38 -14.00 10.66
CA PRO A 523 -21.54 -14.69 11.65
C PRO A 523 -22.34 -15.20 12.86
N TYR A 524 -23.61 -14.75 13.02
CA TYR A 524 -24.52 -15.16 14.10
C TYR A 524 -25.14 -16.54 13.86
N ASP A 525 -25.12 -17.06 12.62
CA ASP A 525 -25.56 -18.42 12.32
C ASP A 525 -24.78 -19.48 13.10
N ILE A 526 -23.54 -19.13 13.49
CA ILE A 526 -22.74 -19.92 14.44
C ILE A 526 -23.44 -20.05 15.79
N LEU A 527 -24.22 -19.03 16.19
CA LEU A 527 -24.92 -19.00 17.50
C LEU A 527 -26.32 -19.60 17.42
N ASN A 528 -26.93 -19.67 16.23
CA ASN A 528 -28.29 -20.20 16.06
C ASN A 528 -28.30 -21.71 15.83
N ASN A 529 -27.17 -22.33 15.50
CA ASN A 529 -27.00 -23.78 15.33
C ASN A 529 -26.45 -24.48 16.60
N VAL A 530 -26.46 -23.79 17.73
CA VAL A 530 -26.15 -24.25 19.10
C VAL A 530 -27.42 -24.08 19.99
#